data_39cd710ae894da641b22564962f2c370
#
_entry.id   39cd710ae894da641b22564962f2c370
#
_cell.length_a   1.000
_cell.length_b   1.000
_cell.length_c   1.000
_cell.angle_alpha   90.00
_cell.angle_beta   90.00
_cell.angle_gamma   90.00
#
_symmetry.space_group_name_H-M   'P 1'
#
loop_
_entity.id
_entity.type
_entity.pdbx_description
1 polymer ?
#
loop_
_entity_poly.entity_id
_entity_poly.type
_entity_poly.pdbx_seq_one_letter_code
_entity_poly.pdbx_strand_id
1 'polypeptide(L)'
;MSFVGAKVIVKGAVQGVGFRYWTQRKAVSLGLCGEVGNLRDGTVRAVFEGDRALVEEFIKELKVGPTYSHVTDLVIEWYDRPEGFNDFNIVMMDKYD
;
A
#
# COMPACT_ATOMS: atom_id res chain seq x y z
N MET A 1 -7.10 3.78 20.98
CA MET A 1 -6.50 3.50 19.68
C MET A 1 -7.57 3.37 18.63
N SER A 2 -7.32 3.93 17.46
CA SER A 2 -8.29 3.92 16.37
C SER A 2 -7.85 2.94 15.30
N PHE A 3 -8.78 2.16 14.81
CA PHE A 3 -8.57 1.32 13.64
C PHE A 3 -9.01 2.07 12.39
N VAL A 4 -8.19 2.04 11.35
CA VAL A 4 -8.58 2.52 10.02
C VAL A 4 -7.93 1.63 8.97
N GLY A 5 -8.45 1.74 7.76
CA GLY A 5 -7.81 1.17 6.58
C GLY A 5 -7.76 2.18 5.46
N ALA A 6 -6.89 1.92 4.50
CA ALA A 6 -6.74 2.76 3.32
C ALA A 6 -6.52 1.88 2.09
N LYS A 7 -7.18 2.26 1.00
CA LYS A 7 -6.93 1.71 -0.33
C LYS A 7 -6.23 2.80 -1.11
N VAL A 8 -5.01 2.51 -1.57
CA VAL A 8 -4.16 3.53 -2.15
C VAL A 8 -3.71 3.08 -3.54
N ILE A 9 -3.88 3.96 -4.51
CA ILE A 9 -3.30 3.79 -5.84
C ILE A 9 -2.07 4.67 -5.91
N VAL A 10 -0.92 4.07 -6.17
CA VAL A 10 0.36 4.77 -6.26
C VAL A 10 0.70 4.94 -7.73
N LYS A 11 0.88 6.19 -8.16
CA LYS A 11 1.15 6.55 -9.55
C LYS A 11 2.60 6.99 -9.70
N GLY A 12 3.15 6.76 -10.89
CA GLY A 12 4.51 7.16 -11.22
C GLY A 12 5.33 5.98 -11.74
N ALA A 13 6.65 6.09 -11.62
CA ALA A 13 7.56 5.00 -11.98
C ALA A 13 7.69 4.06 -10.78
N VAL A 14 6.71 3.15 -10.65
CA VAL A 14 6.53 2.32 -9.44
C VAL A 14 6.52 0.83 -9.73
N GLN A 15 6.49 0.41 -10.99
CA GLN A 15 6.61 -1.01 -11.34
C GLN A 15 8.01 -1.32 -11.82
N GLY A 16 8.49 -2.54 -11.56
CA GLY A 16 9.81 -2.98 -11.99
C GLY A 16 10.96 -2.41 -11.18
N VAL A 17 10.69 -1.79 -10.03
CA VAL A 17 11.70 -1.12 -9.19
C VAL A 17 11.73 -1.66 -7.77
N GLY A 18 11.09 -2.83 -7.52
CA GLY A 18 11.04 -3.44 -6.20
C GLY A 18 10.02 -2.80 -5.28
N PHE A 19 9.07 -2.05 -5.82
CA PHE A 19 8.11 -1.27 -5.02
C PHE A 19 7.23 -2.18 -4.17
N ARG A 20 6.69 -3.27 -4.74
CA ARG A 20 5.79 -4.18 -4.00
C ARG A 20 6.50 -4.83 -2.83
N TYR A 21 7.75 -5.27 -3.03
CA TYR A 21 8.52 -5.90 -1.98
C TYR A 21 8.86 -4.91 -0.88
N TRP A 22 9.28 -3.70 -1.25
CA TRP A 22 9.55 -2.63 -0.30
C TRP A 22 8.29 -2.30 0.51
N THR A 23 7.14 -2.20 -0.17
CA THR A 23 5.84 -1.91 0.48
C THR A 23 5.51 -2.98 1.51
N GLN A 24 5.64 -4.26 1.15
CA GLN A 24 5.37 -5.36 2.06
C GLN A 24 6.27 -5.29 3.30
N ARG A 25 7.56 -5.10 3.10
CA ARG A 25 8.50 -5.05 4.22
C ARG A 25 8.22 -3.86 5.14
N LYS A 26 7.93 -2.72 4.57
CA LYS A 26 7.62 -1.52 5.35
C LYS A 26 6.33 -1.70 6.15
N ALA A 27 5.30 -2.25 5.53
CA ALA A 27 4.02 -2.50 6.20
C ALA A 27 4.19 -3.47 7.36
N VAL A 28 4.93 -4.56 7.15
CA VAL A 28 5.20 -5.54 8.21
C VAL A 28 5.94 -4.88 9.37
N SER A 29 6.91 -4.03 9.08
CA SER A 29 7.67 -3.34 10.13
C SER A 29 6.80 -2.42 10.97
N LEU A 30 5.69 -1.92 10.41
CA LEU A 30 4.74 -1.06 11.11
C LEU A 30 3.58 -1.84 11.71
N GLY A 31 3.58 -3.17 11.59
CA GLY A 31 2.50 -3.99 12.14
C GLY A 31 1.19 -3.88 11.38
N LEU A 32 1.21 -3.47 10.13
CA LEU A 32 0.01 -3.34 9.31
C LEU A 32 -0.27 -4.62 8.55
N CYS A 33 -1.54 -4.89 8.31
CA CYS A 33 -2.00 -6.03 7.51
C CYS A 33 -2.60 -5.51 6.20
N GLY A 34 -2.52 -6.32 5.15
CA GLY A 34 -3.08 -5.90 3.86
C GLY A 34 -2.48 -6.64 2.69
N GLU A 35 -2.48 -5.96 1.56
CA GLU A 35 -1.95 -6.54 0.33
C GLU A 35 -1.50 -5.45 -0.64
N VAL A 36 -0.59 -5.81 -1.55
CA VAL A 36 -0.09 -4.90 -2.57
C VAL A 36 0.11 -5.67 -3.87
N GLY A 37 -0.19 -5.03 -4.98
CA GLY A 37 -0.01 -5.63 -6.30
C GLY A 37 0.06 -4.58 -7.39
N ASN A 38 0.57 -5.01 -8.56
CA ASN A 38 0.61 -4.16 -9.75
C ASN A 38 -0.72 -4.21 -10.47
N LEU A 39 -1.16 -3.07 -10.98
CA LEU A 39 -2.29 -3.00 -11.90
C LEU A 39 -1.77 -2.89 -13.33
N ARG A 40 -2.64 -3.22 -14.30
CA ARG A 40 -2.25 -3.24 -15.72
C ARG A 40 -1.88 -1.88 -16.26
N ASP A 41 -2.43 -0.82 -15.65
CA ASP A 41 -2.19 0.55 -16.12
C ASP A 41 -0.83 1.12 -15.67
N GLY A 42 -0.01 0.31 -15.00
CA GLY A 42 1.31 0.73 -14.54
C GLY A 42 1.33 1.24 -13.11
N THR A 43 0.17 1.36 -12.47
CA THR A 43 0.10 1.79 -11.07
C THR A 43 0.28 0.61 -10.12
N VAL A 44 0.47 0.91 -8.84
CA VAL A 44 0.51 -0.08 -7.77
C VAL A 44 -0.68 0.18 -6.85
N ARG A 45 -1.40 -0.87 -6.50
CA ARG A 45 -2.51 -0.79 -5.55
C ARG A 45 -2.09 -1.43 -4.23
N ALA A 46 -2.25 -0.67 -3.15
CA ALA A 46 -1.99 -1.18 -1.80
C ALA A 46 -3.25 -0.99 -0.96
N VAL A 47 -3.62 -2.03 -0.22
CA VAL A 47 -4.72 -1.98 0.74
C VAL A 47 -4.14 -2.39 2.08
N PHE A 48 -4.33 -1.56 3.10
CA PHE A 48 -3.72 -1.84 4.39
C PHE A 48 -4.56 -1.27 5.52
N GLU A 49 -4.44 -1.89 6.67
CA GLU A 49 -5.27 -1.54 7.82
C GLU A 49 -4.51 -1.78 9.11
N GLY A 50 -4.90 -1.05 10.14
CA GLY A 50 -4.33 -1.14 11.46
C GLY A 50 -4.58 0.12 12.26
N ASP A 51 -3.68 0.41 13.20
CA ASP A 51 -3.77 1.62 14.01
C ASP A 51 -3.60 2.85 13.12
N ARG A 52 -4.48 3.86 13.32
CA ARG A 52 -4.51 5.06 12.47
C ARG A 52 -3.14 5.74 12.37
N ALA A 53 -2.44 5.90 13.48
CA ALA A 53 -1.15 6.58 13.46
C ALA A 53 -0.15 5.86 12.57
N LEU A 54 -0.17 4.53 12.58
CA LEU A 54 0.73 3.72 11.77
C LEU A 54 0.30 3.72 10.29
N VAL A 55 -1.01 3.73 10.03
CA VAL A 55 -1.51 3.84 8.65
C VAL A 55 -1.08 5.19 8.06
N GLU A 56 -1.22 6.26 8.83
CA GLU A 56 -0.79 7.59 8.37
C GLU A 56 0.70 7.66 8.13
N GLU A 57 1.49 7.04 9.01
CA GLU A 57 2.94 6.94 8.83
C GLU A 57 3.29 6.21 7.54
N PHE A 58 2.59 5.10 7.27
CA PHE A 58 2.83 4.31 6.06
C PHE A 58 2.51 5.11 4.80
N ILE A 59 1.43 5.90 4.81
CA ILE A 59 1.08 6.74 3.66
C ILE A 59 2.20 7.75 3.37
N LYS A 60 2.80 8.33 4.40
CA LYS A 60 3.94 9.23 4.23
C LYS A 60 5.11 8.51 3.56
N GLU A 61 5.38 7.27 3.96
CA GLU A 61 6.44 6.47 3.36
C GLU A 61 6.14 6.15 1.90
N LEU A 62 4.88 5.84 1.58
CA LEU A 62 4.48 5.54 0.20
C LEU A 62 4.68 6.74 -0.73
N LYS A 63 4.51 7.96 -0.22
CA LYS A 63 4.71 9.17 -1.02
C LYS A 63 6.15 9.32 -1.49
N VAL A 64 7.09 8.81 -0.71
CA VAL A 64 8.51 8.84 -1.05
C VAL A 64 8.88 7.62 -1.90
N GLY A 65 8.48 6.44 -1.46
CA GLY A 65 8.80 5.18 -2.12
C GLY A 65 10.27 4.78 -1.95
N PRO A 66 10.63 3.61 -2.49
CA PRO A 66 12.04 3.17 -2.46
C PRO A 66 12.90 3.99 -3.43
N THR A 67 14.22 3.83 -3.29
CA THR A 67 15.22 4.66 -3.95
C THR A 67 15.04 4.77 -5.46
N TYR A 68 14.70 3.67 -6.12
CA TYR A 68 14.60 3.65 -7.59
C TYR A 68 13.20 3.92 -8.12
N SER A 69 12.26 4.27 -7.23
CA SER A 69 10.93 4.63 -7.66
C SER A 69 10.80 6.15 -7.82
N HIS A 70 9.76 6.56 -8.52
CA HIS A 70 9.40 7.97 -8.62
C HIS A 70 7.88 8.08 -8.48
N VAL A 71 7.42 8.40 -7.27
CA VAL A 71 6.00 8.53 -6.97
C VAL A 71 5.55 9.91 -7.35
N THR A 72 4.58 10.00 -8.26
CA THR A 72 4.05 11.29 -8.71
C THR A 72 2.75 11.66 -8.03
N ASP A 73 1.97 10.66 -7.57
CA ASP A 73 0.68 10.93 -6.94
C ASP A 73 0.20 9.70 -6.17
N LEU A 74 -0.64 9.93 -5.16
CA LEU A 74 -1.39 8.89 -4.46
C LEU A 74 -2.87 9.23 -4.52
N VAL A 75 -3.69 8.22 -4.79
CA VAL A 75 -5.15 8.33 -4.65
C VAL A 75 -5.53 7.47 -3.47
N ILE A 76 -6.16 8.07 -2.45
CA ILE A 76 -6.42 7.40 -1.17
C ILE A 76 -7.91 7.32 -0.93
N GLU A 77 -8.39 6.11 -0.64
CA GLU A 77 -9.76 5.86 -0.21
C GLU A 77 -9.71 5.26 1.19
N TRP A 78 -10.27 5.95 2.18
CA TRP A 78 -10.26 5.48 3.56
C TRP A 78 -11.44 4.55 3.82
N TYR A 79 -11.24 3.59 4.75
CA TYR A 79 -12.35 2.78 5.25
C TYR A 79 -12.17 2.54 6.75
N ASP A 80 -13.27 2.25 7.44
CA ASP A 80 -13.26 2.11 8.89
C ASP A 80 -13.68 0.72 9.39
N ARG A 81 -13.99 -0.21 8.47
CA ARG A 81 -14.33 -1.60 8.82
C ARG A 81 -13.20 -2.52 8.40
N PRO A 82 -12.77 -3.45 9.28
CA PRO A 82 -11.73 -4.41 8.91
C PRO A 82 -12.13 -5.22 7.69
N GLU A 83 -11.17 -5.38 6.76
CA GLU A 83 -11.31 -6.31 5.65
C GLU A 83 -10.97 -7.74 6.09
N GLY A 84 -10.31 -7.87 7.25
CA GLY A 84 -9.98 -9.18 7.81
C GLY A 84 -8.64 -9.73 7.38
N PHE A 85 -7.72 -8.86 7.00
CA PHE A 85 -6.35 -9.31 6.68
C PHE A 85 -5.66 -9.83 7.94
N ASN A 86 -4.90 -10.93 7.80
CA ASN A 86 -4.12 -11.50 8.90
C ASN A 86 -2.62 -11.20 8.78
N ASP A 87 -2.18 -10.84 7.59
CA ASP A 87 -0.76 -10.55 7.30
C ASP A 87 -0.70 -9.55 6.14
N PHE A 88 0.50 -9.35 5.59
CA PHE A 88 0.67 -8.45 4.45
C PHE A 88 1.30 -9.24 3.31
N ASN A 89 0.60 -9.32 2.18
CA ASN A 89 1.00 -10.16 1.05
C ASN A 89 1.13 -9.37 -0.24
N ILE A 90 2.03 -9.85 -1.10
CA ILE A 90 2.09 -9.41 -2.49
C ILE A 90 1.14 -10.32 -3.26
N VAL A 91 0.22 -9.72 -4.01
CA VAL A 91 -0.85 -10.46 -4.68
C VAL A 91 -0.96 -10.07 -6.15
N MET A 92 -1.66 -10.91 -6.89
CA MET A 92 -2.08 -10.59 -8.25
C MET A 92 -3.33 -9.73 -8.17
N MET A 93 -3.32 -8.60 -8.87
CA MET A 93 -4.42 -7.62 -8.77
C MET A 93 -5.30 -7.56 -10.02
N ASP A 94 -5.26 -8.59 -10.85
CA ASP A 94 -6.03 -8.63 -12.10
C ASP A 94 -7.52 -8.36 -11.88
N LYS A 95 -8.05 -8.81 -10.73
CA LYS A 95 -9.46 -8.64 -10.41
C LYS A 95 -9.86 -7.18 -10.16
N TYR A 96 -8.89 -6.29 -10.05
CA TYR A 96 -9.14 -4.87 -9.78
C TYR A 96 -8.94 -3.98 -11.01
N ASP A 97 -8.52 -4.59 -12.11
CA ASP A 97 -8.23 -3.83 -13.34
C ASP A 97 -9.49 -3.51 -14.14
#